data_42629ef15f31f7902652307daa4a4b24
#
_entry.id   42629ef15f31f7902652307daa4a4b24
#
_cell.length_a   1.000
_cell.length_b   1.000
_cell.length_c   1.000
_cell.angle_alpha   90.00
_cell.angle_beta   90.00
_cell.angle_gamma   90.00
#
_symmetry.space_group_name_H-M   'P 1'
#
loop_
_entity.id
_entity.type
_entity.pdbx_description
1 polymer ?
#
loop_
_entity_poly.entity_id
_entity_poly.type
_entity_poly.pdbx_seq_one_letter_code
_entity_poly.pdbx_strand_id
1 'polypeptide(L)' 'MKVILKDNSIYSVGSWDCRKDRWVCQNIKTGESRLLEPGDIMRAIDVSPAAVADLKY' A
#
# COMPACT_ATOMS: atom_id res chain seq x y z
N MET A 1 7.59 1.37 -3.98
CA MET A 1 6.67 0.22 -4.06
C MET A 1 5.26 0.69 -4.36
N LYS A 2 4.60 0.04 -5.28
CA LYS A 2 3.22 0.38 -5.67
C LYS A 2 2.31 -0.80 -5.41
N VAL A 3 1.07 -0.51 -5.07
CA VAL A 3 0.06 -1.54 -4.78
C VAL A 3 -1.23 -1.24 -5.51
N ILE A 4 -1.98 -2.28 -5.86
CA ILE A 4 -3.31 -2.18 -6.45
C ILE A 4 -4.33 -2.57 -5.38
N LEU A 5 -5.30 -1.71 -5.16
CA LEU A 5 -6.38 -1.97 -4.22
C LEU A 5 -7.54 -2.72 -4.89
N LYS A 6 -8.48 -3.16 -4.08
CA LYS A 6 -9.64 -3.93 -4.54
C LYS A 6 -10.55 -3.16 -5.51
N ASP A 7 -10.50 -1.84 -5.49
CA ASP A 7 -11.23 -0.96 -6.42
C ASP A 7 -10.41 -0.62 -7.68
N ASN A 8 -9.28 -1.29 -7.90
CA ASN A 8 -8.34 -1.09 -9.01
C ASN A 8 -7.57 0.23 -8.95
N SER A 9 -7.63 0.98 -7.88
CA SER A 9 -6.79 2.16 -7.73
C SER A 9 -5.36 1.75 -7.40
N ILE A 10 -4.39 2.55 -7.88
CA ILE A 10 -2.97 2.29 -7.68
C ILE A 10 -2.41 3.33 -6.71
N TYR A 11 -1.73 2.84 -5.68
CA TYR A 11 -1.12 3.69 -4.67
C TYR A 11 0.38 3.44 -4.57
N SER A 12 1.13 4.50 -4.34
CA SER A 12 2.54 4.42 -4.00
C SER A 12 2.65 4.28 -2.49
N VAL A 13 3.34 3.25 -2.02
CA VAL A 13 3.52 3.00 -0.60
C VAL A 13 4.66 3.85 -0.08
N GLY A 14 4.39 4.67 0.92
CA GLY A 14 5.38 5.52 1.56
C GLY A 14 5.96 4.87 2.81
N SER A 15 5.45 5.23 3.98
CA SER A 15 5.99 4.79 5.26
C SER A 15 4.95 4.05 6.09
N TRP A 16 5.44 3.37 7.12
CA TRP A 16 4.58 2.71 8.09
C TRP A 16 4.28 3.66 9.25
N ASP A 17 3.00 3.83 9.55
CA ASP A 17 2.58 4.61 10.72
C ASP A 17 2.37 3.65 11.89
N CYS A 18 3.33 3.60 12.80
CA CYS A 18 3.30 2.69 13.93
C CYS A 18 2.24 3.03 14.98
N ARG A 19 1.78 4.27 15.02
CA ARG A 19 0.72 4.69 15.95
C ARG A 19 -0.65 4.17 15.52
N LYS A 20 -0.89 4.18 14.21
CA LYS A 20 -2.18 3.77 13.63
C LYS A 20 -2.14 2.36 13.08
N ASP A 21 -0.95 1.75 13.05
CA ASP A 21 -0.74 0.40 12.54
C ASP A 21 -1.20 0.28 11.09
N ARG A 22 -0.84 1.27 10.25
CA ARG A 22 -1.25 1.39 8.85
C ARG A 22 -0.11 1.88 7.98
N TRP A 23 -0.19 1.58 6.69
CA TRP A 23 0.71 2.12 5.69
C TRP A 23 0.20 3.45 5.17
N VAL A 24 1.08 4.44 5.12
CA VAL A 24 0.78 5.73 4.50
C VAL A 24 1.06 5.60 3.02
N CYS A 25 0.01 5.70 2.20
CA CYS A 25 0.09 5.53 0.76
C CYS A 25 -0.47 6.75 0.04
N GLN A 26 -0.04 6.96 -1.20
CA GLN A 26 -0.49 8.08 -2.01
C GLN A 26 -1.03 7.58 -3.35
N ASN A 27 -2.23 8.05 -3.70
CA ASN A 27 -2.82 7.73 -5.01
C ASN A 27 -1.98 8.37 -6.11
N ILE A 28 -1.53 7.57 -7.08
CA ILE A 28 -0.64 8.05 -8.14
C ILE A 28 -1.36 8.95 -9.15
N LYS A 29 -2.68 8.91 -9.22
CA LYS A 29 -3.46 9.77 -10.13
C LYS A 29 -3.90 11.07 -9.49
N THR A 30 -4.37 11.01 -8.26
CA THR A 30 -4.94 12.18 -7.58
C THR A 30 -3.98 12.85 -6.61
N GLY A 31 -2.94 12.14 -6.18
CA GLY A 31 -2.01 12.63 -5.15
C GLY A 31 -2.56 12.56 -3.74
N GLU A 32 -3.77 12.03 -3.56
CA GLU A 32 -4.39 11.92 -2.24
C GLU A 32 -3.65 10.91 -1.37
N SER A 33 -3.33 11.31 -0.13
CA SER A 33 -2.73 10.41 0.86
C SER A 33 -3.80 9.63 1.61
N ARG A 34 -3.52 8.37 1.89
CA ARG A 34 -4.47 7.49 2.54
C ARG A 34 -3.75 6.46 3.40
N LEU A 35 -4.38 6.06 4.51
CA LEU A 35 -3.88 4.99 5.36
C LEU A 35 -4.50 3.67 4.91
N LEU A 36 -3.66 2.68 4.63
CA LEU A 36 -4.10 1.38 4.11
C LEU A 36 -3.65 0.24 5.01
N GLU A 37 -4.55 -0.71 5.23
CA GLU A 37 -4.23 -1.98 5.85
C GLU A 37 -3.72 -2.97 4.80
N PRO A 38 -2.91 -3.97 5.20
CA PRO A 38 -2.51 -5.02 4.26
C PRO A 38 -3.71 -5.73 3.60
N GLY A 39 -4.83 -5.87 4.31
CA GLY A 39 -6.05 -6.49 3.78
C GLY A 39 -6.74 -5.70 2.68
N ASP A 40 -6.46 -4.40 2.54
CA ASP A 40 -7.02 -3.56 1.48
C ASP A 40 -6.29 -3.74 0.16
N ILE A 41 -5.11 -4.34 0.19
CA ILE A 41 -4.24 -4.48 -0.97
C ILE A 41 -4.58 -5.77 -1.71
N MET A 42 -4.95 -5.66 -2.98
CA MET A 42 -5.22 -6.81 -3.82
C MET A 42 -3.91 -7.46 -4.29
N ARG A 43 -2.95 -6.66 -4.73
CA ARG A 43 -1.62 -7.14 -5.10
C ARG A 43 -0.61 -5.99 -5.08
N ALA A 44 0.66 -6.35 -4.95
CA ALA A 44 1.76 -5.40 -5.03
C ALA A 44 2.37 -5.41 -6.43
N ILE A 45 2.86 -4.24 -6.86
CA ILE A 45 3.56 -4.04 -8.13
C ILE A 45 4.99 -3.61 -7.80
N ASP A 46 5.95 -3.98 -8.63
CA ASP A 46 7.36 -3.57 -8.52
C ASP A 46 8.05 -4.03 -7.23
N VAL A 47 7.58 -5.12 -6.63
CA VAL A 47 8.15 -5.62 -5.39
C VAL A 47 8.51 -7.10 -5.49
N SER A 48 9.51 -7.50 -4.70
CA SER A 48 9.86 -8.91 -4.55
C SER A 48 8.81 -9.63 -3.70
N PRO A 49 8.72 -10.97 -3.80
CA PRO A 49 7.83 -11.74 -2.93
C PRO A 49 8.08 -11.51 -1.44
N ALA A 50 9.33 -11.29 -1.03
CA ALA A 50 9.66 -10.99 0.37
C ALA A 50 9.04 -9.66 0.82
N ALA A 51 9.09 -8.63 -0.01
CA ALA A 51 8.47 -7.34 0.30
C ALA A 51 6.95 -7.45 0.38
N VAL A 52 6.33 -8.27 -0.47
CA VAL A 52 4.89 -8.54 -0.41
C VAL A 52 4.53 -9.21 0.92
N ALA A 53 5.35 -10.15 1.39
CA ALA A 53 5.12 -10.80 2.67
C ALA A 53 5.18 -9.78 3.83
N ASP A 54 6.08 -8.82 3.79
CA ASP A 54 6.18 -7.76 4.79
C ASP A 54 4.92 -6.89 4.83
N LEU A 55 4.28 -6.66 3.69
CA LEU A 55 3.03 -5.90 3.63
C LEU A 55 1.83 -6.61 4.24
N LYS A 56 1.89 -7.92 4.38
CA LYS A 56 0.79 -8.72 4.92
C LYS A 56 0.79 -8.80 6.45
N TYR A 57 1.83 -8.32 7.06
CA TYR A 57 1.96 -8.26 8.50
C TYR A 57 1.88 -6.82 8.96
#